data_72cff289911e46a6c801529b0ca1d70e
#
_entry.id   72cff289911e46a6c801529b0ca1d70e
#
_cell.length_a   1.000
_cell.length_b   1.000
_cell.length_c   1.000
_cell.angle_alpha   90.00
_cell.angle_beta   90.00
_cell.angle_gamma   90.00
#
_symmetry.space_group_name_H-M   'P 1'
#
loop_
_entity.id
_entity.type
_entity.pdbx_description
1 polymer ?
#
loop_
_entity_poly.entity_id
_entity_poly.type
_entity_poly.pdbx_seq_one_letter_code
_entity_poly.pdbx_strand_id
1 'polypeptide(L)'
;MRKKRILFLLLLLLGVSILWAGRLQKERTGTAENLTEEEKLSSDVQEMPQETADITPVQRMTQMQGAKEPAQEVQDTQEGLFYYEALSDAEKEAYCQIYTALISRQKETLSILDSGRAEVLYQYVLNDHPEIFYSSSFSMEGRERNGVLSSLSVQPVYTMTGRQQQEKQQQIDQTMTAVLTSMPAGLDAYGQVKYVYDYVIDHTDYVLDSPDNQNICSVFLNGESVCQGYAKATQYLLKKLGFEVTLIFGTEQTGADHVWNLVKVDGDYYYMDTTWGEMQFSDQGESRGINYNFLLITTEELLQTHRIVSEIPVPVCTAERDNYYVREKLLFQEKDYDRLKLLIEQAKAKGETVVRFRCGSEQLYREMLDELFEQQKIFTLVNGDAITYSSDDKMHTIFVFMQ
;
A
#
# COMPACT_ATOMS: atom_id res chain seq x y z
N MET A 1 -45.92 -27.05 5.24
CA MET A 1 -44.57 -26.83 4.70
C MET A 1 -44.15 -25.41 5.06
N ARG A 2 -43.17 -25.22 5.97
CA ARG A 2 -42.59 -23.91 6.26
C ARG A 2 -41.84 -23.42 5.01
N LYS A 3 -42.16 -22.22 4.50
CA LYS A 3 -41.42 -21.63 3.38
C LYS A 3 -40.00 -21.31 3.87
N LYS A 4 -39.01 -21.95 3.28
CA LYS A 4 -37.60 -21.59 3.48
C LYS A 4 -37.36 -20.20 2.94
N ARG A 5 -36.55 -19.39 3.64
CA ARG A 5 -36.25 -18.00 3.26
C ARG A 5 -34.83 -17.90 2.78
N ILE A 6 -34.65 -17.26 1.64
CA ILE A 6 -33.34 -16.85 1.09
C ILE A 6 -33.31 -15.34 1.17
N LEU A 7 -32.28 -14.80 1.78
CA LEU A 7 -32.04 -13.37 1.86
C LEU A 7 -30.78 -13.03 1.04
N PHE A 8 -30.97 -12.17 0.05
CA PHE A 8 -29.87 -11.59 -0.71
C PHE A 8 -29.29 -10.40 0.05
N LEU A 9 -28.00 -10.47 0.38
CA LEU A 9 -27.30 -9.37 1.01
C LEU A 9 -26.49 -8.62 -0.04
N LEU A 10 -26.84 -7.36 -0.28
CA LEU A 10 -26.03 -6.50 -1.12
C LEU A 10 -24.72 -6.22 -0.39
N LEU A 11 -23.62 -6.72 -0.93
CA LEU A 11 -22.30 -6.23 -0.54
C LEU A 11 -22.16 -4.83 -1.13
N LEU A 12 -22.31 -3.81 -0.28
CA LEU A 12 -21.82 -2.50 -0.60
C LEU A 12 -20.28 -2.57 -0.52
N LEU A 13 -19.65 -2.79 -1.64
CA LEU A 13 -18.28 -2.37 -1.83
C LEU A 13 -18.33 -0.85 -1.69
N LEU A 14 -17.90 -0.35 -0.55
CA LEU A 14 -17.74 1.09 -0.35
C LEU A 14 -16.56 1.54 -1.23
N GLY A 15 -16.85 1.70 -2.52
CA GLY A 15 -16.13 2.64 -3.35
C GLY A 15 -16.46 4.03 -2.80
N VAL A 16 -15.76 4.44 -1.77
CA VAL A 16 -15.87 5.80 -1.29
C VAL A 16 -15.28 6.67 -2.38
N SER A 17 -16.14 7.34 -3.11
CA SER A 17 -15.76 8.36 -4.09
C SER A 17 -15.03 9.48 -3.37
N ILE A 18 -13.71 9.35 -3.26
CA ILE A 18 -12.87 10.43 -2.76
C ILE A 18 -12.77 11.45 -3.88
N LEU A 19 -13.57 12.47 -3.81
CA LEU A 19 -13.36 13.72 -4.53
C LEU A 19 -12.04 14.34 -4.04
N TRP A 20 -10.93 13.84 -4.56
CA TRP A 20 -9.68 14.55 -4.50
C TRP A 20 -9.74 15.66 -5.54
N ALA A 21 -10.38 16.78 -5.18
CA ALA A 21 -10.20 18.03 -5.87
C ALA A 21 -8.76 18.48 -5.61
N GLY A 22 -7.84 18.02 -6.41
CA GLY A 22 -6.53 18.62 -6.59
C GLY A 22 -6.71 20.05 -7.04
N ARG A 23 -6.99 20.95 -6.11
CA ARG A 23 -6.93 22.39 -6.32
C ARG A 23 -5.46 22.75 -6.51
N LEU A 24 -5.01 22.71 -7.75
CA LEU A 24 -3.92 23.55 -8.22
C LEU A 24 -4.34 25.01 -7.98
N GLN A 25 -4.10 25.51 -6.78
CA GLN A 25 -4.22 26.90 -6.46
C GLN A 25 -2.96 27.57 -7.02
N LYS A 26 -3.08 28.00 -8.28
CA LYS A 26 -2.16 28.93 -8.92
C LYS A 26 -2.34 30.27 -8.23
N GLU A 27 -1.68 30.50 -7.11
CA GLU A 27 -1.59 31.81 -6.51
C GLU A 27 -0.65 32.68 -7.37
N ARG A 28 -1.29 33.54 -8.13
CA ARG A 28 -0.65 34.69 -8.77
C ARG A 28 -0.17 35.64 -7.66
N THR A 29 1.10 35.97 -7.75
CA THR A 29 1.78 37.06 -7.10
C THR A 29 0.94 38.34 -6.97
N GLY A 30 0.93 38.88 -5.76
CA GLY A 30 0.41 40.19 -5.43
C GLY A 30 1.16 40.78 -4.25
N THR A 31 2.10 41.67 -4.55
CA THR A 31 2.60 42.86 -3.82
C THR A 31 2.96 42.76 -2.32
N ALA A 32 4.20 43.17 -2.13
CA ALA A 32 4.84 43.52 -0.86
C ALA A 32 4.09 44.62 -0.09
N GLU A 33 3.98 44.46 1.22
CA GLU A 33 3.98 45.60 2.15
C GLU A 33 4.81 45.26 3.40
N ASN A 34 5.67 46.21 3.71
CA ASN A 34 6.59 46.25 4.85
C ASN A 34 5.84 46.24 6.19
N LEU A 35 6.32 45.49 7.16
CA LEU A 35 6.30 45.88 8.55
C LEU A 35 7.58 45.40 9.25
N THR A 36 8.33 46.38 9.71
CA THR A 36 9.45 46.34 10.65
C THR A 36 8.90 46.15 12.07
N GLU A 37 9.51 45.28 12.87
CA GLU A 37 9.92 45.63 14.23
C GLU A 37 10.80 44.54 14.85
N GLU A 38 11.90 45.02 15.43
CA GLU A 38 12.93 44.29 16.17
C GLU A 38 12.40 43.83 17.53
N GLU A 39 12.73 42.62 17.95
CA GLU A 39 13.00 42.35 19.36
C GLU A 39 14.20 41.41 19.51
N LYS A 40 15.23 42.00 20.10
CA LYS A 40 16.43 41.32 20.62
C LYS A 40 16.06 40.47 21.82
N LEU A 41 16.48 39.23 21.84
CA LEU A 41 16.80 38.59 23.11
C LEU A 41 18.11 37.81 23.03
N SER A 42 18.93 38.05 24.06
CA SER A 42 20.36 37.81 24.17
C SER A 42 20.75 36.32 24.29
N SER A 43 21.93 36.11 23.78
CA SER A 43 22.91 35.05 23.98
C SER A 43 23.04 34.48 25.41
N ASP A 44 23.08 33.15 25.52
CA ASP A 44 24.03 32.43 26.38
C ASP A 44 24.37 31.09 25.74
N VAL A 45 25.55 31.04 25.15
CA VAL A 45 26.17 29.82 24.61
C VAL A 45 27.19 29.40 25.67
N GLN A 46 26.91 28.30 26.37
CA GLN A 46 27.94 27.55 27.09
C GLN A 46 28.59 26.51 26.19
N GLU A 47 29.84 26.76 25.88
CA GLU A 47 30.75 25.79 25.25
C GLU A 47 31.01 24.60 26.19
N MET A 48 30.80 23.39 25.71
CA MET A 48 31.34 22.17 26.32
C MET A 48 32.56 21.67 25.50
N PRO A 49 33.59 21.11 26.14
CA PRO A 49 34.90 20.84 25.53
C PRO A 49 34.85 19.67 24.55
N GLN A 50 35.48 19.85 23.40
CA GLN A 50 35.80 18.79 22.45
C GLN A 50 36.96 17.95 22.98
N GLU A 51 36.70 16.68 23.24
CA GLU A 51 37.73 15.66 23.42
C GLU A 51 38.18 15.14 22.04
N THR A 52 39.33 15.59 21.56
CA THR A 52 39.95 15.09 20.34
C THR A 52 40.75 13.86 20.67
N ALA A 53 40.27 12.67 20.27
CA ALA A 53 41.11 11.46 20.25
C ALA A 53 42.06 11.53 19.07
N ASP A 54 43.37 11.57 19.37
CA ASP A 54 44.45 11.56 18.39
C ASP A 54 44.56 10.17 17.73
N ILE A 55 44.14 10.10 16.46
CA ILE A 55 44.29 8.90 15.61
C ILE A 55 45.64 8.97 14.89
N THR A 56 46.47 7.98 15.03
CA THR A 56 47.81 7.92 14.42
C THR A 56 47.73 7.89 12.88
N PRO A 57 48.78 8.40 12.15
CA PRO A 57 48.82 8.45 10.69
C PRO A 57 48.62 7.12 9.97
N VAL A 58 48.98 6.00 10.60
CA VAL A 58 48.86 4.65 10.03
C VAL A 58 47.38 4.18 10.03
N GLN A 59 46.61 4.57 11.03
CA GLN A 59 45.17 4.27 11.07
C GLN A 59 44.38 5.08 10.04
N ARG A 60 44.81 6.29 9.68
CA ARG A 60 44.24 7.09 8.59
C ARG A 60 44.44 6.49 7.21
N MET A 61 45.57 5.83 6.94
CA MET A 61 45.84 5.22 5.63
C MET A 61 45.08 3.93 5.40
N THR A 62 44.75 3.17 6.46
CA THR A 62 44.00 1.90 6.34
C THR A 62 42.48 2.15 6.19
N GLN A 63 41.98 3.30 6.60
CA GLN A 63 40.57 3.70 6.40
C GLN A 63 40.32 4.32 5.01
N MET A 64 41.36 4.71 4.27
CA MET A 64 41.21 5.34 2.93
C MET A 64 41.24 4.35 1.76
N GLN A 65 41.51 3.07 1.99
CA GLN A 65 41.47 2.03 0.95
C GLN A 65 40.14 1.25 1.07
N GLY A 66 39.11 1.73 0.42
CA GLY A 66 37.86 0.97 0.23
C GLY A 66 36.57 1.64 0.67
N ALA A 67 36.57 2.88 1.16
CA ALA A 67 35.34 3.62 1.37
C ALA A 67 34.75 4.03 0.00
N LYS A 68 33.61 3.48 -0.39
CA LYS A 68 32.81 4.01 -1.51
C LYS A 68 32.52 5.49 -1.25
N GLU A 69 32.45 6.29 -2.31
CA GLU A 69 31.99 7.67 -2.15
C GLU A 69 30.59 7.68 -1.56
N PRO A 70 30.23 8.62 -0.65
CA PRO A 70 28.91 8.66 -0.03
C PRO A 70 27.75 8.64 -1.04
N ALA A 71 27.93 9.25 -2.20
CA ALA A 71 26.95 9.22 -3.29
C ALA A 71 26.76 7.82 -3.88
N GLN A 72 27.84 7.03 -4.04
CA GLN A 72 27.76 5.66 -4.53
C GLN A 72 27.13 4.72 -3.51
N GLU A 73 27.38 4.92 -2.21
CA GLU A 73 26.75 4.14 -1.14
C GLU A 73 25.22 4.37 -1.13
N VAL A 74 24.75 5.61 -1.30
CA VAL A 74 23.32 5.92 -1.43
C VAL A 74 22.74 5.24 -2.67
N GLN A 75 23.42 5.31 -3.81
CA GLN A 75 22.95 4.71 -5.06
C GLN A 75 22.79 3.19 -4.93
N ASP A 76 23.76 2.50 -4.34
CA ASP A 76 23.71 1.04 -4.14
C ASP A 76 22.49 0.61 -3.30
N THR A 77 22.04 1.46 -2.37
CA THR A 77 20.85 1.15 -1.54
C THR A 77 19.52 1.33 -2.28
N GLN A 78 19.52 1.95 -3.47
CA GLN A 78 18.32 2.14 -4.28
C GLN A 78 18.14 1.05 -5.34
N GLU A 79 19.15 0.24 -5.60
CA GLU A 79 19.07 -0.85 -6.59
C GLU A 79 17.94 -1.82 -6.26
N GLY A 80 17.19 -2.22 -7.29
CA GLY A 80 16.04 -3.11 -7.17
C GLY A 80 14.74 -2.44 -6.76
N LEU A 81 14.73 -1.12 -6.49
CA LEU A 81 13.48 -0.38 -6.23
C LEU A 81 12.74 -0.09 -7.54
N PHE A 82 11.44 -0.33 -7.55
CA PHE A 82 10.62 -0.36 -8.77
C PHE A 82 10.66 0.96 -9.55
N TYR A 83 10.45 2.08 -8.89
CA TYR A 83 10.46 3.40 -9.54
C TYR A 83 11.87 3.82 -9.92
N TYR A 84 12.86 3.55 -9.06
CA TYR A 84 14.27 3.84 -9.34
C TYR A 84 14.79 3.11 -10.57
N GLU A 85 14.47 1.83 -10.74
CA GLU A 85 14.97 1.05 -11.88
C GLU A 85 14.40 1.50 -13.23
N ALA A 86 13.26 2.16 -13.24
CA ALA A 86 12.65 2.70 -14.46
C ALA A 86 13.31 4.02 -14.96
N LEU A 87 14.25 4.59 -14.19
CA LEU A 87 14.84 5.89 -14.45
C LEU A 87 16.08 5.80 -15.35
N SER A 88 16.34 6.87 -16.12
CA SER A 88 17.63 7.09 -16.78
C SER A 88 18.73 7.39 -15.76
N ASP A 89 20.01 7.23 -16.13
CA ASP A 89 21.14 7.48 -15.24
C ASP A 89 21.13 8.88 -14.61
N ALA A 90 20.78 9.93 -15.41
CA ALA A 90 20.69 11.29 -14.92
C ALA A 90 19.54 11.48 -13.91
N GLU A 91 18.43 10.77 -14.08
CA GLU A 91 17.30 10.79 -13.16
C GLU A 91 17.58 9.98 -11.92
N LYS A 92 18.31 8.87 -12.02
CA LYS A 92 18.78 8.07 -10.87
C LYS A 92 19.64 8.91 -9.93
N GLU A 93 20.53 9.75 -10.49
CA GLU A 93 21.32 10.69 -9.70
C GLU A 93 20.42 11.71 -8.96
N ALA A 94 19.47 12.34 -9.67
CA ALA A 94 18.53 13.29 -9.07
C ALA A 94 17.62 12.63 -8.01
N TYR A 95 17.18 11.40 -8.24
CA TYR A 95 16.43 10.59 -7.28
C TYR A 95 17.24 10.38 -5.98
N CYS A 96 18.52 10.00 -6.09
CA CYS A 96 19.41 9.82 -4.93
C CYS A 96 19.63 11.15 -4.18
N GLN A 97 19.74 12.28 -4.89
CA GLN A 97 19.85 13.61 -4.28
C GLN A 97 18.57 13.98 -3.51
N ILE A 98 17.38 13.70 -4.06
CA ILE A 98 16.10 13.89 -3.39
C ILE A 98 15.99 12.99 -2.15
N TYR A 99 16.33 11.70 -2.26
CA TYR A 99 16.38 10.79 -1.13
C TYR A 99 17.32 11.29 -0.03
N THR A 100 18.53 11.75 -0.41
CA THR A 100 19.49 12.33 0.52
C THR A 100 18.93 13.57 1.22
N ALA A 101 18.26 14.48 0.49
CA ALA A 101 17.59 15.63 1.08
C ALA A 101 16.57 15.21 2.15
N LEU A 102 15.77 14.18 1.84
CA LEU A 102 14.73 13.68 2.75
C LEU A 102 15.30 13.11 4.05
N ILE A 103 16.33 12.25 3.96
CA ILE A 103 16.90 11.58 5.14
C ILE A 103 17.81 12.48 5.96
N SER A 104 18.60 13.36 5.29
CA SER A 104 19.51 14.30 5.97
C SER A 104 18.80 15.53 6.55
N ARG A 105 17.55 15.77 6.13
CA ARG A 105 16.80 17.00 6.42
C ARG A 105 17.49 18.28 5.94
N GLN A 106 18.31 18.16 4.88
CA GLN A 106 19.03 19.28 4.28
C GLN A 106 18.51 19.60 2.89
N LYS A 107 18.78 20.82 2.46
CA LYS A 107 18.56 21.23 1.07
C LYS A 107 19.61 20.61 0.17
N GLU A 108 19.20 20.02 -0.95
CA GLU A 108 20.09 19.42 -1.94
C GLU A 108 19.94 20.08 -3.31
N THR A 109 21.04 20.15 -4.04
CA THR A 109 21.06 20.63 -5.45
C THR A 109 20.92 19.44 -6.36
N LEU A 110 19.99 19.52 -7.32
CA LEU A 110 19.70 18.44 -8.24
C LEU A 110 20.60 18.49 -9.46
N SER A 111 20.93 17.33 -10.01
CA SER A 111 21.63 17.14 -11.27
C SER A 111 20.77 17.50 -12.50
N ILE A 112 19.46 17.62 -12.32
CA ILE A 112 18.51 18.04 -13.36
C ILE A 112 18.02 19.46 -13.13
N LEU A 113 17.60 20.11 -14.22
CA LEU A 113 17.07 21.48 -14.20
C LEU A 113 15.56 21.56 -14.48
N ASP A 114 14.90 20.42 -14.73
CA ASP A 114 13.46 20.33 -14.98
C ASP A 114 12.72 20.20 -13.66
N SER A 115 12.01 21.26 -13.25
CA SER A 115 11.26 21.28 -12.01
C SER A 115 10.04 20.33 -12.02
N GLY A 116 9.37 20.17 -13.17
CA GLY A 116 8.27 19.23 -13.30
C GLY A 116 8.75 17.80 -13.15
N ARG A 117 9.89 17.46 -13.75
CA ARG A 117 10.48 16.14 -13.59
C ARG A 117 10.98 15.90 -12.16
N ALA A 118 11.54 16.92 -11.50
CA ALA A 118 11.95 16.83 -10.10
C ALA A 118 10.76 16.52 -9.16
N GLU A 119 9.58 17.08 -9.46
CA GLU A 119 8.35 16.78 -8.73
C GLU A 119 7.94 15.30 -8.87
N VAL A 120 7.99 14.77 -10.08
CA VAL A 120 7.72 13.34 -10.35
C VAL A 120 8.73 12.45 -9.62
N LEU A 121 10.03 12.77 -9.68
CA LEU A 121 11.06 12.01 -8.97
C LEU A 121 10.89 12.05 -7.46
N TYR A 122 10.43 13.17 -6.89
CA TYR A 122 10.11 13.26 -5.47
C TYR A 122 9.01 12.26 -5.05
N GLN A 123 7.95 12.16 -5.88
CA GLN A 123 6.90 11.16 -5.63
C GLN A 123 7.44 9.74 -5.78
N TYR A 124 8.31 9.47 -6.75
CA TYR A 124 8.91 8.16 -6.93
C TYR A 124 9.75 7.73 -5.71
N VAL A 125 10.52 8.66 -5.13
CA VAL A 125 11.21 8.40 -3.86
C VAL A 125 10.22 8.03 -2.75
N LEU A 126 9.13 8.79 -2.58
CA LEU A 126 8.12 8.49 -1.55
C LEU A 126 7.32 7.21 -1.81
N ASN A 127 7.24 6.77 -3.08
CA ASN A 127 6.56 5.53 -3.46
C ASN A 127 7.45 4.31 -3.19
N ASP A 128 8.75 4.44 -3.41
CA ASP A 128 9.71 3.37 -3.11
C ASP A 128 10.05 3.25 -1.62
N HIS A 129 9.86 4.35 -0.84
CA HIS A 129 10.27 4.49 0.55
C HIS A 129 9.09 4.76 1.49
N PRO A 130 8.24 3.75 1.79
CA PRO A 130 7.11 3.92 2.70
C PRO A 130 7.53 4.33 4.13
N GLU A 131 8.79 4.08 4.52
CA GLU A 131 9.39 4.52 5.78
C GLU A 131 9.59 6.04 5.88
N ILE A 132 9.51 6.77 4.76
CA ILE A 132 9.55 8.24 4.77
C ILE A 132 8.12 8.78 5.00
N PHE A 133 7.61 8.62 6.21
CA PHE A 133 6.28 9.05 6.61
C PHE A 133 6.22 10.49 7.14
N TYR A 134 7.37 11.13 7.30
CA TYR A 134 7.55 12.41 7.97
C TYR A 134 7.69 13.61 7.01
N SER A 135 7.52 13.39 5.72
CA SER A 135 7.53 14.43 4.68
C SER A 135 6.41 14.18 3.67
N SER A 136 5.69 15.22 3.29
CA SER A 136 4.56 15.14 2.35
C SER A 136 4.70 16.09 1.17
N SER A 137 5.60 17.06 1.25
CA SER A 137 5.79 18.09 0.23
C SER A 137 7.22 18.61 0.24
N PHE A 138 7.51 19.50 -0.68
CA PHE A 138 8.82 20.13 -0.81
C PHE A 138 8.68 21.53 -1.43
N SER A 139 9.74 22.33 -1.30
CA SER A 139 9.94 23.55 -2.05
C SER A 139 11.14 23.41 -2.98
N MET A 140 11.11 24.09 -4.11
CA MET A 140 12.23 24.16 -5.05
C MET A 140 12.72 25.59 -5.19
N GLU A 141 14.05 25.76 -5.33
CA GLU A 141 14.70 27.03 -5.58
C GLU A 141 15.55 26.90 -6.84
N GLY A 142 15.18 27.67 -7.86
CA GLY A 142 15.94 27.80 -9.10
C GLY A 142 16.85 29.01 -9.03
N ARG A 143 18.10 28.90 -9.54
CA ARG A 143 18.99 30.02 -9.76
C ARG A 143 19.19 30.22 -11.25
N GLU A 144 19.03 31.46 -11.71
CA GLU A 144 19.24 31.83 -13.11
C GLU A 144 20.57 32.54 -13.30
N ARG A 145 21.19 32.29 -14.44
CA ARG A 145 22.33 33.02 -14.92
C ARG A 145 22.05 33.46 -16.36
N ASN A 146 22.05 34.78 -16.59
CA ASN A 146 21.72 35.39 -17.91
C ASN A 146 20.32 34.97 -18.43
N GLY A 147 19.33 34.86 -17.54
CA GLY A 147 17.96 34.45 -17.88
C GLY A 147 17.76 32.95 -18.18
N VAL A 148 18.78 32.13 -17.91
CA VAL A 148 18.71 30.67 -18.08
C VAL A 148 18.87 30.01 -16.71
N LEU A 149 17.99 29.07 -16.39
CA LEU A 149 18.09 28.24 -15.16
C LEU A 149 19.45 27.51 -15.14
N SER A 150 20.22 27.71 -14.12
CA SER A 150 21.60 27.21 -13.99
C SER A 150 21.77 26.23 -12.83
N SER A 151 20.86 26.23 -11.86
CA SER A 151 20.76 25.19 -10.83
C SER A 151 19.34 25.10 -10.29
N LEU A 152 18.96 23.92 -9.86
CA LEU A 152 17.70 23.62 -9.19
C LEU A 152 18.02 22.93 -7.86
N SER A 153 17.40 23.35 -6.77
CA SER A 153 17.57 22.72 -5.47
C SER A 153 16.22 22.35 -4.87
N VAL A 154 16.19 21.25 -4.15
CA VAL A 154 15.01 20.74 -3.42
C VAL A 154 15.20 20.89 -1.91
N GLN A 155 14.17 21.36 -1.23
CA GLN A 155 14.08 21.41 0.22
C GLN A 155 12.81 20.70 0.66
N PRO A 156 12.88 19.50 1.26
CA PRO A 156 11.71 18.81 1.79
C PRO A 156 11.01 19.61 2.89
N VAL A 157 9.69 19.52 2.94
CA VAL A 157 8.85 20.07 4.00
C VAL A 157 8.40 18.92 4.91
N TYR A 158 8.69 19.06 6.19
CA TYR A 158 8.46 18.00 7.17
C TYR A 158 7.20 18.24 7.96
N THR A 159 6.39 17.20 8.14
CA THR A 159 5.15 17.21 8.92
C THR A 159 5.41 17.13 10.43
N MET A 160 6.65 16.79 10.82
CA MET A 160 7.05 16.61 12.22
C MET A 160 8.53 16.89 12.44
N THR A 161 8.90 17.13 13.67
CA THR A 161 10.30 17.29 14.10
C THR A 161 11.05 15.95 14.04
N GLY A 162 12.39 15.99 14.00
CA GLY A 162 13.22 14.78 14.05
C GLY A 162 12.97 13.92 15.30
N ARG A 163 12.71 14.54 16.44
CA ARG A 163 12.36 13.84 17.67
C ARG A 163 11.02 13.09 17.55
N GLN A 164 9.99 13.75 17.05
CA GLN A 164 8.69 13.11 16.82
C GLN A 164 8.77 11.97 15.82
N GLN A 165 9.59 12.12 14.76
CA GLN A 165 9.87 11.06 13.80
C GLN A 165 10.49 9.84 14.50
N GLN A 166 11.50 10.03 15.34
CA GLN A 166 12.15 8.94 16.07
C GLN A 166 11.19 8.22 17.02
N GLU A 167 10.38 8.99 17.76
CA GLU A 167 9.37 8.44 18.67
C GLU A 167 8.32 7.61 17.92
N LYS A 168 7.79 8.11 16.78
CA LYS A 168 6.86 7.34 15.94
C LYS A 168 7.52 6.12 15.31
N GLN A 169 8.76 6.24 14.81
CA GLN A 169 9.50 5.11 14.24
C GLN A 169 9.67 3.97 15.26
N GLN A 170 10.02 4.30 16.52
CA GLN A 170 10.13 3.28 17.57
C GLN A 170 8.79 2.56 17.82
N GLN A 171 7.67 3.27 17.79
CA GLN A 171 6.35 2.67 17.97
C GLN A 171 5.98 1.79 16.77
N ILE A 172 6.25 2.25 15.54
CA ILE A 172 6.06 1.46 14.31
C ILE A 172 6.91 0.18 14.37
N ASP A 173 8.18 0.29 14.76
CA ASP A 173 9.08 -0.87 14.86
C ASP A 173 8.61 -1.89 15.91
N GLN A 174 8.03 -1.43 17.02
CA GLN A 174 7.44 -2.30 18.04
C GLN A 174 6.21 -3.02 17.50
N THR A 175 5.28 -2.31 16.87
CA THR A 175 4.08 -2.90 16.24
C THR A 175 4.49 -3.91 15.18
N MET A 176 5.38 -3.53 14.27
CA MET A 176 5.88 -4.40 13.20
C MET A 176 6.55 -5.67 13.78
N THR A 177 7.39 -5.52 14.81
CA THR A 177 8.03 -6.67 15.48
C THR A 177 6.97 -7.61 16.05
N ALA A 178 5.93 -7.10 16.69
CA ALA A 178 4.84 -7.91 17.20
C ALA A 178 4.11 -8.65 16.08
N VAL A 179 3.81 -7.98 14.96
CA VAL A 179 3.18 -8.58 13.78
C VAL A 179 4.01 -9.73 13.23
N LEU A 180 5.30 -9.48 12.94
CA LEU A 180 6.18 -10.49 12.35
C LEU A 180 6.46 -11.66 13.31
N THR A 181 6.50 -11.40 14.62
CA THR A 181 6.69 -12.47 15.63
C THR A 181 5.44 -13.33 15.79
N SER A 182 4.26 -12.76 15.58
CA SER A 182 2.98 -13.48 15.65
C SER A 182 2.67 -14.29 14.38
N MET A 183 3.43 -14.09 13.31
CA MET A 183 3.27 -14.85 12.07
C MET A 183 3.60 -16.33 12.30
N PRO A 184 2.73 -17.26 11.87
CA PRO A 184 2.99 -18.69 11.99
C PRO A 184 4.30 -19.11 11.34
N ALA A 185 5.10 -19.92 12.03
CA ALA A 185 6.35 -20.41 11.48
C ALA A 185 6.13 -21.36 10.29
N GLY A 186 7.01 -21.30 9.30
CA GLY A 186 7.01 -22.22 8.16
C GLY A 186 6.01 -21.88 7.05
N LEU A 187 5.43 -20.69 7.06
CA LEU A 187 4.65 -20.22 5.91
C LEU A 187 5.53 -20.10 4.68
N ASP A 188 5.03 -20.57 3.53
CA ASP A 188 5.60 -20.28 2.23
C ASP A 188 5.36 -18.82 1.82
N ALA A 189 5.88 -18.42 0.67
CA ALA A 189 5.77 -17.03 0.19
C ALA A 189 4.29 -16.58 0.09
N TYR A 190 3.41 -17.40 -0.46
CA TYR A 190 1.97 -17.14 -0.48
C TYR A 190 1.39 -16.93 0.93
N GLY A 191 1.71 -17.83 1.86
CA GLY A 191 1.21 -17.76 3.23
C GLY A 191 1.66 -16.49 3.96
N GLN A 192 2.91 -16.03 3.73
CA GLN A 192 3.41 -14.77 4.27
C GLN A 192 2.69 -13.56 3.71
N VAL A 193 2.48 -13.51 2.39
CA VAL A 193 1.73 -12.41 1.74
C VAL A 193 0.28 -12.40 2.22
N LYS A 194 -0.37 -13.57 2.30
CA LYS A 194 -1.73 -13.68 2.85
C LYS A 194 -1.80 -13.20 4.29
N TYR A 195 -0.84 -13.57 5.14
CA TYR A 195 -0.78 -13.11 6.52
C TYR A 195 -0.72 -11.58 6.62
N VAL A 196 0.11 -10.94 5.79
CA VAL A 196 0.20 -9.46 5.74
C VAL A 196 -1.12 -8.85 5.24
N TYR A 197 -1.75 -9.45 4.23
CA TYR A 197 -3.05 -9.04 3.72
C TYR A 197 -4.10 -9.07 4.82
N ASP A 198 -4.23 -10.20 5.49
CA ASP A 198 -5.18 -10.41 6.58
C ASP A 198 -4.92 -9.43 7.72
N TYR A 199 -3.65 -9.26 8.12
CA TYR A 199 -3.29 -8.36 9.22
C TYR A 199 -3.68 -6.91 8.94
N VAL A 200 -3.32 -6.38 7.77
CA VAL A 200 -3.62 -4.98 7.44
C VAL A 200 -5.13 -4.73 7.42
N ILE A 201 -5.90 -5.65 6.87
CA ILE A 201 -7.36 -5.54 6.80
C ILE A 201 -7.99 -5.65 8.20
N ASP A 202 -7.57 -6.63 9.00
CA ASP A 202 -8.19 -6.87 10.32
C ASP A 202 -7.86 -5.77 11.35
N HIS A 203 -6.78 -5.01 11.14
CA HIS A 203 -6.29 -4.01 12.10
C HIS A 203 -6.43 -2.56 11.64
N THR A 204 -7.10 -2.32 10.50
CA THR A 204 -7.25 -0.96 9.98
C THR A 204 -8.69 -0.72 9.55
N ASP A 205 -9.30 0.37 9.98
CA ASP A 205 -10.61 0.84 9.53
C ASP A 205 -10.43 1.91 8.45
N TYR A 206 -11.30 1.90 7.43
CA TYR A 206 -11.27 2.92 6.39
C TYR A 206 -11.90 4.23 6.87
N VAL A 207 -11.06 5.24 7.19
CA VAL A 207 -11.48 6.52 7.76
C VAL A 207 -10.85 7.67 7.01
N LEU A 208 -11.67 8.52 6.37
CA LEU A 208 -11.20 9.62 5.52
C LEU A 208 -10.43 10.70 6.28
N ASP A 209 -10.86 11.05 7.47
CA ASP A 209 -10.33 12.17 8.25
C ASP A 209 -9.34 11.72 9.35
N SER A 210 -8.83 10.49 9.27
CA SER A 210 -7.84 9.98 10.22
C SER A 210 -6.51 10.72 10.10
N PRO A 211 -5.84 11.05 11.21
CA PRO A 211 -4.50 11.62 11.19
C PRO A 211 -3.50 10.71 10.46
N ASP A 212 -2.58 11.31 9.72
CA ASP A 212 -1.52 10.58 8.99
C ASP A 212 -2.05 9.56 7.96
N ASN A 213 -3.31 9.66 7.51
CA ASN A 213 -4.02 8.66 6.69
C ASN A 213 -3.35 8.33 5.34
N GLN A 214 -2.36 9.11 4.89
CA GLN A 214 -1.61 8.90 3.65
C GLN A 214 -0.27 8.18 3.86
N ASN A 215 0.04 7.75 5.08
CA ASN A 215 1.32 7.12 5.40
C ASN A 215 1.18 5.97 6.41
N ILE A 216 2.28 5.28 6.68
CA ILE A 216 2.28 4.06 7.51
C ILE A 216 1.90 4.28 8.97
N CYS A 217 1.97 5.53 9.50
CA CYS A 217 1.57 5.81 10.87
C CYS A 217 0.09 5.53 11.10
N SER A 218 -0.76 5.79 10.10
CA SER A 218 -2.20 5.59 10.20
C SER A 218 -2.57 4.14 10.50
N VAL A 219 -1.93 3.20 9.83
CA VAL A 219 -2.16 1.76 10.03
C VAL A 219 -1.50 1.27 11.33
N PHE A 220 -0.21 1.56 11.51
CA PHE A 220 0.54 0.96 12.62
C PHE A 220 0.29 1.59 13.98
N LEU A 221 -0.13 2.86 14.02
CA LEU A 221 -0.31 3.60 15.28
C LEU A 221 -1.77 3.93 15.58
N ASN A 222 -2.59 4.17 14.55
CA ASN A 222 -3.97 4.62 14.72
C ASN A 222 -5.01 3.53 14.44
N GLY A 223 -4.70 2.56 13.57
CA GLY A 223 -5.66 1.56 13.09
C GLY A 223 -6.74 2.14 12.18
N GLU A 224 -6.53 3.33 11.61
CA GLU A 224 -7.48 4.03 10.74
C GLU A 224 -6.72 4.65 9.57
N SER A 225 -7.15 4.43 8.34
CA SER A 225 -6.42 4.90 7.16
C SER A 225 -7.32 5.08 5.94
N VAL A 226 -6.71 5.52 4.82
CA VAL A 226 -7.27 5.46 3.47
C VAL A 226 -6.37 4.60 2.58
N CYS A 227 -6.74 4.41 1.32
CA CYS A 227 -6.05 3.51 0.38
C CYS A 227 -4.52 3.66 0.37
N GLN A 228 -4.00 4.87 0.41
CA GLN A 228 -2.55 5.11 0.38
C GLN A 228 -1.84 4.61 1.65
N GLY A 229 -2.44 4.77 2.82
CA GLY A 229 -1.87 4.22 4.06
C GLY A 229 -1.93 2.70 4.11
N TYR A 230 -3.06 2.09 3.67
CA TYR A 230 -3.19 0.64 3.49
C TYR A 230 -2.09 0.08 2.58
N ALA A 231 -1.96 0.63 1.38
CA ALA A 231 -0.98 0.16 0.39
C ALA A 231 0.47 0.36 0.87
N LYS A 232 0.79 1.50 1.51
CA LYS A 232 2.13 1.75 2.07
C LYS A 232 2.46 0.85 3.26
N ALA A 233 1.52 0.57 4.15
CA ALA A 233 1.74 -0.34 5.27
C ALA A 233 1.95 -1.79 4.78
N THR A 234 1.17 -2.21 3.79
CA THR A 234 1.33 -3.49 3.10
C THR A 234 2.72 -3.58 2.46
N GLN A 235 3.12 -2.56 1.70
CA GLN A 235 4.46 -2.48 1.11
C GLN A 235 5.56 -2.55 2.18
N TYR A 236 5.41 -1.80 3.27
CA TYR A 236 6.41 -1.77 4.34
C TYR A 236 6.60 -3.14 5.00
N LEU A 237 5.51 -3.84 5.34
CA LEU A 237 5.57 -5.20 5.92
C LEU A 237 6.20 -6.20 4.95
N LEU A 238 5.77 -6.20 3.69
CA LEU A 238 6.28 -7.14 2.68
C LEU A 238 7.76 -6.87 2.36
N LYS A 239 8.20 -5.61 2.30
CA LYS A 239 9.64 -5.28 2.16
C LYS A 239 10.46 -5.81 3.34
N LYS A 240 9.94 -5.75 4.57
CA LYS A 240 10.63 -6.32 5.75
C LYS A 240 10.71 -7.84 5.73
N LEU A 241 9.82 -8.52 5.03
CA LEU A 241 9.87 -9.95 4.76
C LEU A 241 10.75 -10.31 3.54
N GLY A 242 11.30 -9.31 2.84
CA GLY A 242 12.18 -9.49 1.69
C GLY A 242 11.48 -9.63 0.33
N PHE A 243 10.18 -9.30 0.25
CA PHE A 243 9.46 -9.30 -1.02
C PHE A 243 9.80 -8.06 -1.86
N GLU A 244 9.87 -8.27 -3.17
CA GLU A 244 9.84 -7.22 -4.18
C GLU A 244 8.38 -6.73 -4.30
N VAL A 245 8.11 -5.52 -3.83
CA VAL A 245 6.76 -4.96 -3.75
C VAL A 245 6.78 -3.45 -3.94
N THR A 246 5.79 -2.94 -4.68
CA THR A 246 5.66 -1.50 -4.95
C THR A 246 4.21 -1.04 -4.91
N LEU A 247 4.00 0.28 -4.98
CA LEU A 247 2.72 0.92 -5.14
C LEU A 247 2.37 1.06 -6.62
N ILE A 248 1.11 0.83 -6.97
CA ILE A 248 0.56 1.13 -8.29
C ILE A 248 -0.59 2.11 -8.11
N PHE A 249 -0.58 3.16 -8.90
CA PHE A 249 -1.58 4.21 -8.89
C PHE A 249 -2.54 4.07 -10.07
N GLY A 250 -3.76 4.52 -9.88
CA GLY A 250 -4.77 4.51 -10.91
C GLY A 250 -6.11 5.00 -10.39
N THR A 251 -7.18 4.51 -10.99
CA THR A 251 -8.54 4.82 -10.59
C THR A 251 -9.35 3.55 -10.41
N GLU A 252 -10.33 3.60 -9.55
CA GLU A 252 -11.40 2.61 -9.54
C GLU A 252 -12.45 2.90 -10.65
N GLN A 253 -13.42 2.00 -10.85
CA GLN A 253 -14.43 2.15 -11.92
C GLN A 253 -15.27 3.43 -11.82
N THR A 254 -15.47 3.99 -10.62
CA THR A 254 -16.19 5.26 -10.43
C THR A 254 -15.38 6.45 -10.92
N GLY A 255 -14.08 6.27 -11.21
CA GLY A 255 -13.14 7.31 -11.60
C GLY A 255 -12.43 7.97 -10.41
N ALA A 256 -12.67 7.51 -9.19
CA ALA A 256 -11.93 7.98 -8.02
C ALA A 256 -10.49 7.47 -8.05
N ASP A 257 -9.55 8.33 -7.64
CA ASP A 257 -8.14 7.97 -7.52
C ASP A 257 -7.96 6.86 -6.47
N HIS A 258 -7.11 5.91 -6.81
CA HIS A 258 -6.86 4.75 -5.98
C HIS A 258 -5.41 4.26 -6.07
N VAL A 259 -4.95 3.54 -5.05
CA VAL A 259 -3.62 2.97 -4.98
C VAL A 259 -3.65 1.59 -4.34
N TRP A 260 -2.88 0.67 -4.92
CA TRP A 260 -2.75 -0.72 -4.49
C TRP A 260 -1.31 -1.21 -4.65
N ASN A 261 -1.06 -2.49 -4.43
CA ASN A 261 0.28 -3.06 -4.52
C ASN A 261 0.46 -3.98 -5.73
N LEU A 262 1.67 -3.96 -6.28
CA LEU A 262 2.23 -4.99 -7.14
C LEU A 262 3.30 -5.72 -6.32
N VAL A 263 3.20 -7.04 -6.22
CA VAL A 263 4.11 -7.88 -5.44
C VAL A 263 4.61 -9.05 -6.26
N LYS A 264 5.86 -9.44 -6.07
CA LYS A 264 6.45 -10.62 -6.69
C LYS A 264 6.49 -11.78 -5.72
N VAL A 265 5.84 -12.88 -6.08
CA VAL A 265 5.75 -14.10 -5.29
C VAL A 265 6.28 -15.26 -6.13
N ASP A 266 7.29 -15.98 -5.62
CA ASP A 266 7.91 -17.12 -6.29
C ASP A 266 8.29 -16.89 -7.76
N GLY A 267 8.72 -15.66 -8.07
CA GLY A 267 9.20 -15.25 -9.39
C GLY A 267 8.17 -14.61 -10.30
N ASP A 268 6.87 -14.67 -9.98
CA ASP A 268 5.78 -14.07 -10.75
C ASP A 268 5.21 -12.82 -10.06
N TYR A 269 4.77 -11.84 -10.85
CA TYR A 269 4.10 -10.65 -10.34
C TYR A 269 2.59 -10.85 -10.22
N TYR A 270 2.02 -10.26 -9.15
CA TYR A 270 0.59 -10.24 -8.84
C TYR A 270 0.18 -8.87 -8.32
N TYR A 271 -1.07 -8.51 -8.52
CA TYR A 271 -1.67 -7.38 -7.83
C TYR A 271 -2.33 -7.81 -6.53
N MET A 272 -2.32 -6.90 -5.55
CA MET A 272 -3.09 -7.05 -4.32
C MET A 272 -3.60 -5.69 -3.84
N ASP A 273 -4.83 -5.66 -3.33
CA ASP A 273 -5.46 -4.46 -2.80
C ASP A 273 -6.07 -4.73 -1.43
N THR A 274 -5.38 -4.28 -0.39
CA THR A 274 -5.82 -4.42 0.99
C THR A 274 -6.98 -3.50 1.36
N THR A 275 -7.18 -2.40 0.64
CA THR A 275 -8.33 -1.52 0.84
C THR A 275 -9.63 -2.19 0.40
N TRP A 276 -9.65 -2.77 -0.79
CA TRP A 276 -10.80 -3.52 -1.33
C TRP A 276 -10.90 -4.93 -0.71
N GLY A 277 -9.91 -5.33 0.06
CA GLY A 277 -9.96 -6.50 0.92
C GLY A 277 -10.85 -6.34 2.15
N GLU A 278 -11.17 -5.11 2.55
CA GLU A 278 -12.11 -4.88 3.64
C GLU A 278 -13.56 -5.14 3.18
N MET A 279 -14.27 -5.97 3.91
CA MET A 279 -15.66 -6.34 3.63
C MET A 279 -16.57 -5.81 4.74
N GLN A 280 -17.50 -4.92 4.37
CA GLN A 280 -18.53 -4.45 5.29
C GLN A 280 -19.88 -5.05 4.91
N PHE A 281 -20.53 -5.70 5.84
CA PHE A 281 -21.89 -6.21 5.67
C PHE A 281 -22.88 -5.16 6.17
N SER A 282 -23.52 -4.44 5.23
CA SER A 282 -24.26 -3.20 5.48
C SER A 282 -25.53 -3.31 6.34
N ASP A 283 -26.08 -4.50 6.57
CA ASP A 283 -27.40 -4.62 7.19
C ASP A 283 -27.46 -5.20 8.59
N GLN A 284 -26.37 -5.69 9.17
CA GLN A 284 -26.35 -6.27 10.53
C GLN A 284 -25.13 -5.90 11.38
N GLY A 285 -24.41 -4.89 11.02
CA GLY A 285 -23.62 -4.04 11.94
C GLY A 285 -22.39 -4.61 12.60
N GLU A 286 -22.06 -5.91 12.56
CA GLU A 286 -20.97 -6.44 13.40
C GLU A 286 -20.08 -7.52 12.79
N SER A 287 -20.27 -8.00 11.59
CA SER A 287 -19.33 -8.97 11.02
C SER A 287 -18.42 -8.34 9.96
N ARG A 288 -17.22 -7.98 10.38
CA ARG A 288 -16.10 -7.64 9.51
C ARG A 288 -15.59 -8.94 8.87
N GLY A 289 -15.35 -8.91 7.59
CA GLY A 289 -14.80 -10.06 6.86
C GLY A 289 -13.72 -9.62 5.88
N ILE A 290 -12.89 -10.58 5.45
CA ILE A 290 -11.86 -10.33 4.45
C ILE A 290 -12.38 -10.76 3.09
N ASN A 291 -12.31 -9.85 2.11
CA ASN A 291 -12.55 -10.12 0.69
C ASN A 291 -11.25 -10.51 0.01
N TYR A 292 -11.08 -11.77 -0.30
CA TYR A 292 -9.88 -12.27 -1.01
C TYR A 292 -9.95 -12.14 -2.54
N ASN A 293 -10.96 -11.45 -3.09
CA ASN A 293 -11.04 -11.19 -4.52
C ASN A 293 -9.84 -10.37 -5.04
N PHE A 294 -9.17 -9.66 -4.15
CA PHE A 294 -8.05 -8.78 -4.46
C PHE A 294 -6.71 -9.25 -3.87
N LEU A 295 -6.59 -10.53 -3.53
CA LEU A 295 -5.34 -11.14 -3.07
C LEU A 295 -4.66 -11.93 -4.18
N LEU A 296 -3.51 -11.46 -4.65
CA LEU A 296 -2.65 -12.07 -5.67
C LEU A 296 -3.40 -12.37 -6.98
N ILE A 297 -3.93 -11.32 -7.57
CA ILE A 297 -4.73 -11.37 -8.79
C ILE A 297 -3.92 -10.99 -10.03
N THR A 298 -4.42 -11.43 -11.19
CA THR A 298 -3.87 -11.11 -12.52
C THR A 298 -4.22 -9.68 -12.95
N THR A 299 -3.55 -9.21 -14.01
CA THR A 299 -3.92 -7.93 -14.66
C THR A 299 -5.35 -7.97 -15.20
N GLU A 300 -5.78 -9.09 -15.79
CA GLU A 300 -7.13 -9.24 -16.32
C GLU A 300 -8.19 -9.13 -15.23
N GLU A 301 -7.99 -9.77 -14.09
CA GLU A 301 -8.87 -9.68 -12.92
C GLU A 301 -8.90 -8.26 -12.36
N LEU A 302 -7.74 -7.61 -12.18
CA LEU A 302 -7.65 -6.24 -11.69
C LEU A 302 -8.45 -5.27 -12.56
N LEU A 303 -8.30 -5.37 -13.87
CA LEU A 303 -8.94 -4.46 -14.83
C LEU A 303 -10.47 -4.58 -14.89
N GLN A 304 -11.08 -5.58 -14.22
CA GLN A 304 -12.53 -5.65 -14.04
C GLN A 304 -13.05 -4.50 -13.15
N THR A 305 -12.22 -3.98 -12.28
CA THR A 305 -12.60 -3.01 -11.24
C THR A 305 -11.69 -1.79 -11.16
N HIS A 306 -10.48 -1.88 -11.68
CA HIS A 306 -9.45 -0.84 -11.60
C HIS A 306 -8.94 -0.43 -12.98
N ARG A 307 -8.32 0.72 -13.04
CA ARG A 307 -7.61 1.22 -14.22
C ARG A 307 -6.23 1.71 -13.79
N ILE A 308 -5.16 1.15 -14.35
CA ILE A 308 -3.79 1.56 -14.06
C ILE A 308 -3.50 2.90 -14.74
N VAL A 309 -2.91 3.84 -13.98
CA VAL A 309 -2.38 5.10 -14.49
C VAL A 309 -0.91 5.18 -14.06
N SER A 310 0.01 4.98 -15.00
CA SER A 310 1.44 4.96 -14.72
C SER A 310 2.23 5.55 -15.88
N GLU A 311 3.23 6.37 -15.57
CA GLU A 311 4.18 6.89 -16.55
C GLU A 311 5.30 5.88 -16.86
N ILE A 312 5.51 4.90 -15.97
CA ILE A 312 6.52 3.86 -16.15
C ILE A 312 5.86 2.53 -16.53
N PRO A 313 6.57 1.66 -17.25
CA PRO A 313 6.05 0.33 -17.60
C PRO A 313 5.72 -0.48 -16.34
N VAL A 314 4.50 -1.03 -16.30
CA VAL A 314 4.05 -1.93 -15.23
C VAL A 314 3.98 -3.35 -15.79
N PRO A 315 4.51 -4.37 -15.10
CA PRO A 315 4.43 -5.75 -15.54
C PRO A 315 3.00 -6.24 -15.74
N VAL A 316 2.77 -7.03 -16.79
CA VAL A 316 1.51 -7.73 -16.98
C VAL A 316 1.53 -9.01 -16.14
N CYS A 317 0.63 -9.11 -15.17
CA CYS A 317 0.49 -10.27 -14.30
C CYS A 317 -0.43 -11.30 -14.95
N THR A 318 0.08 -12.48 -15.25
CA THR A 318 -0.67 -13.57 -15.89
C THR A 318 -0.67 -14.87 -15.08
N ALA A 319 0.13 -14.94 -14.04
CA ALA A 319 0.21 -16.12 -13.20
C ALA A 319 -1.02 -16.22 -12.28
N GLU A 320 -1.57 -17.42 -12.16
CA GLU A 320 -2.75 -17.71 -11.34
C GLU A 320 -2.45 -18.64 -10.15
N ARG A 321 -1.26 -19.27 -10.13
CA ARG A 321 -0.97 -20.35 -9.17
C ARG A 321 -1.08 -19.91 -7.72
N ASP A 322 -0.75 -18.65 -7.41
CA ASP A 322 -0.81 -18.08 -6.05
C ASP A 322 -2.06 -17.22 -5.82
N ASN A 323 -3.00 -17.17 -6.80
CA ASN A 323 -4.32 -16.58 -6.56
C ASN A 323 -5.01 -17.32 -5.41
N TYR A 324 -5.66 -16.57 -4.51
CA TYR A 324 -6.31 -17.12 -3.31
C TYR A 324 -7.24 -18.30 -3.62
N TYR A 325 -8.13 -18.16 -4.62
CA TYR A 325 -9.12 -19.21 -4.92
C TYR A 325 -8.49 -20.46 -5.52
N VAL A 326 -7.35 -20.31 -6.19
CA VAL A 326 -6.57 -21.43 -6.72
C VAL A 326 -5.83 -22.14 -5.59
N ARG A 327 -5.10 -21.39 -4.76
CA ARG A 327 -4.30 -21.93 -3.63
C ARG A 327 -5.14 -22.62 -2.60
N GLU A 328 -6.26 -22.03 -2.21
CA GLU A 328 -7.19 -22.59 -1.21
C GLU A 328 -8.16 -23.62 -1.82
N LYS A 329 -8.03 -23.92 -3.11
CA LYS A 329 -8.91 -24.86 -3.81
C LYS A 329 -10.38 -24.46 -3.74
N LEU A 330 -10.66 -23.17 -3.89
CA LEU A 330 -12.00 -22.57 -3.84
C LEU A 330 -12.47 -22.13 -5.23
N LEU A 331 -11.67 -22.38 -6.30
CA LEU A 331 -12.04 -22.15 -7.67
C LEU A 331 -12.80 -23.38 -8.20
N PHE A 332 -14.02 -23.17 -8.68
CA PHE A 332 -14.87 -24.19 -9.32
C PHE A 332 -14.82 -24.02 -10.84
N GLN A 333 -14.44 -25.08 -11.54
CA GLN A 333 -14.45 -25.12 -13.02
C GLN A 333 -15.71 -25.78 -13.57
N GLU A 334 -16.46 -26.47 -12.71
CA GLU A 334 -17.73 -27.14 -13.02
C GLU A 334 -18.64 -27.17 -11.78
N LYS A 335 -19.90 -27.54 -11.97
CA LYS A 335 -20.84 -27.71 -10.84
C LYS A 335 -20.50 -28.94 -10.03
N ASP A 336 -19.91 -28.76 -8.86
CA ASP A 336 -19.55 -29.81 -7.91
C ASP A 336 -20.19 -29.50 -6.53
N TYR A 337 -21.43 -29.95 -6.36
CA TYR A 337 -22.18 -29.71 -5.12
C TYR A 337 -21.72 -30.58 -3.96
N ASP A 338 -21.13 -31.74 -4.22
CA ASP A 338 -20.56 -32.59 -3.18
C ASP A 338 -19.33 -31.92 -2.57
N ARG A 339 -18.47 -31.34 -3.40
CA ARG A 339 -17.35 -30.53 -2.95
C ARG A 339 -17.81 -29.27 -2.19
N LEU A 340 -18.84 -28.57 -2.69
CA LEU A 340 -19.38 -27.39 -2.01
C LEU A 340 -19.95 -27.78 -0.62
N LYS A 341 -20.64 -28.90 -0.53
CA LYS A 341 -21.14 -29.42 0.76
C LYS A 341 -20.00 -29.71 1.72
N LEU A 342 -18.93 -30.36 1.25
CA LEU A 342 -17.73 -30.61 2.06
C LEU A 342 -17.08 -29.33 2.57
N LEU A 343 -16.96 -28.31 1.72
CA LEU A 343 -16.42 -26.99 2.13
C LEU A 343 -17.28 -26.34 3.22
N ILE A 344 -18.60 -26.40 3.09
CA ILE A 344 -19.55 -25.90 4.10
C ILE A 344 -19.38 -26.66 5.42
N GLU A 345 -19.28 -27.97 5.39
CA GLU A 345 -19.08 -28.80 6.58
C GLU A 345 -17.74 -28.52 7.27
N GLN A 346 -16.66 -28.35 6.49
CA GLN A 346 -15.34 -28.00 7.00
C GLN A 346 -15.32 -26.61 7.65
N ALA A 347 -15.93 -25.62 7.00
CA ALA A 347 -16.02 -24.28 7.53
C ALA A 347 -16.81 -24.25 8.86
N LYS A 348 -17.93 -24.97 8.92
CA LYS A 348 -18.70 -25.14 10.19
C LYS A 348 -17.88 -25.78 11.31
N ALA A 349 -17.10 -26.80 10.97
CA ALA A 349 -16.25 -27.50 11.95
C ALA A 349 -15.15 -26.58 12.51
N LYS A 350 -14.70 -25.59 11.73
CA LYS A 350 -13.72 -24.57 12.14
C LYS A 350 -14.37 -23.35 12.83
N GLY A 351 -15.70 -23.27 12.88
CA GLY A 351 -16.40 -22.09 13.40
C GLY A 351 -16.37 -20.89 12.46
N GLU A 352 -16.08 -21.10 11.18
CA GLU A 352 -16.12 -20.05 10.16
C GLU A 352 -17.58 -19.67 9.86
N THR A 353 -17.85 -18.40 9.71
CA THR A 353 -19.20 -17.86 9.47
C THR A 353 -19.50 -17.61 8.00
N VAL A 354 -18.50 -17.69 7.13
CA VAL A 354 -18.63 -17.42 5.70
C VAL A 354 -17.91 -18.50 4.89
N VAL A 355 -18.61 -19.14 3.97
CA VAL A 355 -18.03 -19.93 2.90
C VAL A 355 -17.99 -19.12 1.64
N ARG A 356 -16.83 -19.06 1.00
CA ARG A 356 -16.62 -18.35 -0.27
C ARG A 356 -16.07 -19.28 -1.32
N PHE A 357 -16.48 -19.07 -2.57
CA PHE A 357 -15.92 -19.78 -3.71
C PHE A 357 -16.08 -18.94 -4.98
N ARG A 358 -15.19 -19.18 -5.95
CA ARG A 358 -15.19 -18.51 -7.25
C ARG A 358 -15.55 -19.50 -8.34
N CYS A 359 -16.29 -19.05 -9.34
CA CYS A 359 -16.59 -19.83 -10.56
C CYS A 359 -15.62 -19.42 -11.66
N GLY A 360 -15.07 -20.38 -12.39
CA GLY A 360 -14.07 -20.17 -13.44
C GLY A 360 -14.64 -19.56 -14.73
N SER A 361 -15.97 -19.34 -14.82
CA SER A 361 -16.60 -18.64 -15.92
C SER A 361 -17.89 -17.96 -15.48
N GLU A 362 -18.29 -16.92 -16.22
CA GLU A 362 -19.56 -16.22 -16.01
C GLU A 362 -20.76 -17.17 -16.15
N GLN A 363 -20.72 -18.08 -17.14
CA GLN A 363 -21.78 -19.04 -17.34
C GLN A 363 -21.96 -19.93 -16.10
N LEU A 364 -20.87 -20.52 -15.61
CA LEU A 364 -20.92 -21.37 -14.41
C LEU A 364 -21.41 -20.60 -13.19
N TYR A 365 -20.94 -19.34 -13.03
CA TYR A 365 -21.35 -18.47 -11.94
C TYR A 365 -22.87 -18.23 -11.94
N ARG A 366 -23.45 -17.85 -13.08
CA ARG A 366 -24.89 -17.63 -13.23
C ARG A 366 -25.71 -18.90 -13.00
N GLU A 367 -25.25 -20.03 -13.54
CA GLU A 367 -25.90 -21.31 -13.31
C GLU A 367 -25.88 -21.74 -11.85
N MET A 368 -24.76 -21.52 -11.16
CA MET A 368 -24.67 -21.84 -9.71
C MET A 368 -25.52 -20.90 -8.87
N LEU A 369 -25.60 -19.61 -9.18
CA LEU A 369 -26.51 -18.68 -8.50
C LEU A 369 -27.95 -19.13 -8.64
N ASP A 370 -28.42 -19.42 -9.86
CA ASP A 370 -29.79 -19.85 -10.12
C ASP A 370 -30.11 -21.17 -9.38
N GLU A 371 -29.27 -22.20 -9.54
CA GLU A 371 -29.54 -23.49 -8.92
C GLU A 371 -29.47 -23.44 -7.38
N LEU A 372 -28.45 -22.75 -6.83
CA LEU A 372 -28.28 -22.72 -5.38
C LEU A 372 -29.37 -21.89 -4.69
N PHE A 373 -29.73 -20.71 -5.24
CA PHE A 373 -30.55 -19.77 -4.52
C PHE A 373 -31.96 -19.64 -5.08
N GLU A 374 -32.18 -19.51 -6.39
CA GLU A 374 -33.50 -19.42 -6.99
C GLU A 374 -34.23 -20.79 -6.94
N GLN A 375 -33.52 -21.88 -7.30
CA GLN A 375 -34.05 -23.22 -7.20
C GLN A 375 -33.89 -23.84 -5.79
N GLN A 376 -33.35 -23.07 -4.85
CA GLN A 376 -33.21 -23.45 -3.44
C GLN A 376 -32.39 -24.71 -3.15
N LYS A 377 -31.50 -25.12 -4.06
CA LYS A 377 -30.65 -26.31 -3.90
C LYS A 377 -29.73 -26.18 -2.69
N ILE A 378 -29.36 -24.96 -2.29
CA ILE A 378 -28.50 -24.70 -1.12
C ILE A 378 -29.03 -25.39 0.14
N PHE A 379 -30.35 -25.53 0.31
CA PHE A 379 -30.95 -26.19 1.46
C PHE A 379 -30.78 -27.73 1.46
N THR A 380 -30.22 -28.31 0.41
CA THR A 380 -29.77 -29.70 0.41
C THR A 380 -28.33 -29.84 0.92
N LEU A 381 -27.59 -28.74 0.94
CA LEU A 381 -26.17 -28.67 1.36
C LEU A 381 -26.01 -28.14 2.78
N VAL A 382 -26.96 -27.33 3.26
CA VAL A 382 -26.95 -26.74 4.59
C VAL A 382 -28.18 -27.18 5.39
N ASN A 383 -28.01 -27.33 6.71
CA ASN A 383 -29.13 -27.53 7.62
C ASN A 383 -29.65 -26.16 8.07
N GLY A 384 -30.87 -25.84 7.76
CA GLY A 384 -31.50 -24.58 8.17
C GLY A 384 -32.72 -24.25 7.32
N ASP A 385 -33.53 -23.31 7.82
CA ASP A 385 -34.71 -22.80 7.13
C ASP A 385 -34.50 -21.42 6.46
N ALA A 386 -33.33 -20.82 6.70
CA ALA A 386 -32.90 -19.56 6.09
C ALA A 386 -31.41 -19.60 5.79
N ILE A 387 -31.02 -18.91 4.74
CA ILE A 387 -29.63 -18.70 4.33
C ILE A 387 -29.50 -17.27 3.82
N THR A 388 -28.36 -16.68 4.12
CA THR A 388 -27.95 -15.39 3.59
C THR A 388 -26.79 -15.60 2.63
N TYR A 389 -26.80 -14.94 1.49
CA TYR A 389 -25.69 -14.97 0.54
C TYR A 389 -25.44 -13.60 -0.05
N SER A 390 -24.26 -13.42 -0.60
CA SER A 390 -23.89 -12.31 -1.45
C SER A 390 -23.06 -12.80 -2.62
N SER A 391 -22.93 -11.99 -3.65
CA SER A 391 -22.18 -12.35 -4.84
C SER A 391 -21.46 -11.15 -5.44
N ASP A 392 -20.36 -11.41 -6.12
CA ASP A 392 -19.58 -10.45 -6.88
C ASP A 392 -19.60 -10.86 -8.35
N ASP A 393 -20.39 -10.12 -9.14
CA ASP A 393 -20.58 -10.39 -10.58
C ASP A 393 -19.32 -10.17 -11.40
N LYS A 394 -18.41 -9.30 -10.94
CA LYS A 394 -17.15 -8.99 -11.64
C LYS A 394 -16.12 -10.09 -11.45
N MET A 395 -16.04 -10.59 -10.23
CA MET A 395 -15.08 -11.61 -9.85
C MET A 395 -15.68 -13.02 -9.84
N HIS A 396 -16.95 -13.17 -10.23
CA HIS A 396 -17.70 -14.43 -10.25
C HIS A 396 -17.63 -15.19 -8.92
N THR A 397 -17.67 -14.45 -7.79
CA THR A 397 -17.51 -15.00 -6.45
C THR A 397 -18.85 -15.05 -5.74
N ILE A 398 -19.08 -16.12 -5.00
CA ILE A 398 -20.28 -16.33 -4.19
C ILE A 398 -19.84 -16.48 -2.72
N PHE A 399 -20.55 -15.78 -1.83
CA PHE A 399 -20.35 -15.79 -0.40
C PHE A 399 -21.62 -16.35 0.25
N VAL A 400 -21.50 -17.39 1.04
CA VAL A 400 -22.60 -18.03 1.77
C VAL A 400 -22.37 -17.80 3.26
N PHE A 401 -23.27 -17.07 3.90
CA PHE A 401 -23.19 -16.77 5.33
C PHE A 401 -23.87 -17.88 6.13
N MET A 402 -23.10 -18.48 7.03
CA MET A 402 -23.56 -19.52 7.90
C MET A 402 -23.95 -18.91 9.26
N GLN A 403 -25.19 -19.18 9.67
CA GLN A 403 -25.71 -18.80 10.98
C GLN A 403 -25.38 -19.86 12.04
#